data_513741054864ee15924da9153ce5efde
#
_entry.id   513741054864ee15924da9153ce5efde
#
_cell.length_a   1.000
_cell.length_b   1.000
_cell.length_c   1.000
_cell.angle_alpha   90.00
_cell.angle_beta   90.00
_cell.angle_gamma   90.00
#
_symmetry.space_group_name_H-M   'P 1'
#
loop_
_entity.id
_entity.type
_entity.pdbx_description
1 polymer ?
#
loop_
_entity_poly.entity_id
_entity_poly.type
_entity_poly.pdbx_seq_one_letter_code
_entity_poly.pdbx_strand_id
1 'polypeptide(L)'
;MMKKTFFSLAVLLAGLAFTACSSDSDNNDNSDKVGNFNIVRTTPLVDPDTYTTNTVESNYQSKLFGNEAIDGCAELVTNLERANMAIASAQLTESQEAYLRKVLENLVSNVIVPTYTQLADDVENLEATLHGLKVSTITQAQINKACDDFKKARQHWERSEAFLMGAASDFDIDPTIDSWPLDRSLLLDYFNKGMNDEMLENASILGFHALEFILFRNGQNRKVAELKANDTYTNFEGITGEQELEYAQSICTLLKERCFQLQVAWEGETKNNTDRMATVKAANLSYTTENGLSYGENLTKAGISGSKSTFTSLKAAIAQVLSADDGSCVGIANEVGTAKIANPFANADIAYVESPYSYNSIADFRDNIRSIRNIWLGSVDKKANDYSFHTFFASVNNAQMNASLENAYVDAILSISNMPSPFVKYCSVVWGKDFDDPDNWDSITEE
;
A
#
# COMPACT_ATOMS: atom_id res chain seq x y z
N MET A 1 -18.43 -39.31 -6.20
CA MET A 1 -19.76 -38.67 -6.13
C MET A 1 -19.96 -38.16 -4.70
N MET A 2 -19.34 -37.04 -4.35
CA MET A 2 -19.49 -36.40 -3.03
C MET A 2 -20.34 -35.13 -3.21
N LYS A 3 -21.43 -35.11 -2.50
CA LYS A 3 -22.40 -33.99 -2.52
C LYS A 3 -21.77 -32.78 -1.83
N LYS A 4 -21.58 -31.69 -2.58
CA LYS A 4 -21.32 -30.37 -2.01
C LYS A 4 -22.59 -29.87 -1.34
N THR A 5 -22.57 -29.80 -0.03
CA THR A 5 -23.62 -29.15 0.76
C THR A 5 -23.36 -27.64 0.72
N PHE A 6 -24.13 -26.92 -0.05
CA PHE A 6 -24.20 -25.47 0.03
C PHE A 6 -24.85 -25.09 1.37
N PHE A 7 -24.07 -24.54 2.29
CA PHE A 7 -24.64 -23.80 3.40
C PHE A 7 -25.04 -22.42 2.91
N SER A 8 -26.34 -22.24 2.66
CA SER A 8 -26.93 -20.91 2.55
C SER A 8 -26.85 -20.24 3.92
N LEU A 9 -25.90 -19.34 4.09
CA LEU A 9 -25.84 -18.47 5.25
C LEU A 9 -26.97 -17.44 5.10
N ALA A 10 -28.10 -17.70 5.75
CA ALA A 10 -29.13 -16.69 5.92
C ALA A 10 -28.55 -15.58 6.80
N VAL A 11 -28.24 -14.45 6.16
CA VAL A 11 -27.86 -13.22 6.87
C VAL A 11 -29.05 -12.77 7.68
N LEU A 12 -29.08 -13.10 8.97
CA LEU A 12 -29.93 -12.42 9.92
C LEU A 12 -29.41 -10.99 10.03
N LEU A 13 -30.07 -10.06 9.34
CA LEU A 13 -29.97 -8.63 9.60
C LEU A 13 -30.53 -8.38 11.03
N ALA A 14 -29.73 -8.68 12.06
CA ALA A 14 -29.95 -8.11 13.36
C ALA A 14 -29.58 -6.62 13.23
N GLY A 15 -30.59 -5.76 13.15
CA GLY A 15 -30.40 -4.32 13.22
C GLY A 15 -29.57 -4.03 14.48
N LEU A 16 -28.31 -3.65 14.29
CA LEU A 16 -27.42 -3.22 15.36
C LEU A 16 -27.94 -1.86 15.84
N ALA A 17 -28.84 -1.90 16.83
CA ALA A 17 -29.22 -0.70 17.55
C ALA A 17 -28.00 -0.32 18.42
N PHE A 18 -27.32 0.76 18.07
CA PHE A 18 -26.36 1.39 18.97
C PHE A 18 -27.14 1.93 20.19
N THR A 19 -27.15 1.17 21.26
CA THR A 19 -27.75 1.65 22.51
C THR A 19 -26.80 2.63 23.18
N ALA A 20 -27.21 3.89 23.24
CA ALA A 20 -26.53 4.87 24.08
C ALA A 20 -26.79 4.52 25.55
N CYS A 21 -25.84 3.87 26.22
CA CYS A 21 -25.88 3.76 27.67
C CYS A 21 -25.36 5.07 28.26
N SER A 22 -26.25 5.90 28.76
CA SER A 22 -25.90 6.97 29.69
C SER A 22 -25.70 6.35 31.10
N SER A 23 -24.48 6.15 31.50
CA SER A 23 -24.15 5.98 32.91
C SER A 23 -23.56 7.28 33.43
N ASP A 24 -24.36 8.04 34.15
CA ASP A 24 -23.88 9.16 34.97
C ASP A 24 -22.93 8.64 36.02
N SER A 25 -21.65 8.85 35.84
CA SER A 25 -20.67 8.87 36.91
C SER A 25 -19.86 10.14 36.75
N ASP A 26 -20.14 11.08 37.66
CA ASP A 26 -19.40 12.34 37.80
C ASP A 26 -17.92 12.06 38.07
N ASN A 27 -17.11 12.11 37.03
CA ASN A 27 -15.69 12.39 37.10
C ASN A 27 -15.38 13.49 36.05
N ASN A 28 -15.05 14.63 36.58
CA ASN A 28 -14.82 15.88 35.87
C ASN A 28 -13.45 15.85 35.16
N ASP A 29 -13.29 14.99 34.15
CA ASP A 29 -12.15 15.06 33.24
C ASP A 29 -12.66 15.25 31.81
N ASN A 30 -12.61 16.49 31.35
CA ASN A 30 -13.15 16.92 30.04
C ASN A 30 -12.31 16.44 28.86
N SER A 31 -11.22 15.70 29.09
CA SER A 31 -10.29 15.24 28.05
C SER A 31 -10.78 14.00 27.27
N ASP A 32 -11.70 13.23 27.85
CA ASP A 32 -12.15 11.94 27.33
C ASP A 32 -13.50 12.00 26.59
N LYS A 33 -14.01 13.19 26.32
CA LYS A 33 -15.32 13.36 25.65
C LYS A 33 -15.22 14.25 24.42
N VAL A 34 -15.80 13.78 23.31
CA VAL A 34 -16.12 14.60 22.13
C VAL A 34 -17.61 14.92 22.22
N GLY A 35 -17.95 16.12 22.66
CA GLY A 35 -19.32 16.41 23.07
C GLY A 35 -19.73 15.54 24.25
N ASN A 36 -20.77 14.73 24.08
CA ASN A 36 -21.24 13.75 25.07
C ASN A 36 -20.80 12.30 24.75
N PHE A 37 -19.88 12.11 23.81
CA PHE A 37 -19.41 10.77 23.42
C PHE A 37 -18.38 10.27 24.43
N ASN A 38 -18.65 9.10 25.04
CA ASN A 38 -17.77 8.48 26.00
C ASN A 38 -16.76 7.58 25.30
N ILE A 39 -15.47 7.90 25.37
CA ILE A 39 -14.39 7.16 24.74
C ILE A 39 -14.01 5.94 25.58
N VAL A 40 -14.15 4.73 25.00
CA VAL A 40 -13.73 3.47 25.60
C VAL A 40 -12.47 2.96 24.89
N ARG A 41 -11.35 2.91 25.63
CA ARG A 41 -10.08 2.43 25.12
C ARG A 41 -9.95 0.93 25.36
N THR A 42 -9.63 0.21 24.30
CA THR A 42 -9.29 -1.22 24.37
C THR A 42 -7.91 -1.44 23.74
N THR A 43 -7.24 -2.52 24.15
CA THR A 43 -5.94 -2.88 23.59
C THR A 43 -6.17 -3.67 22.29
N PRO A 44 -5.59 -3.25 21.15
CA PRO A 44 -5.61 -4.05 19.92
C PRO A 44 -4.91 -5.39 20.12
N LEU A 45 -5.22 -6.35 19.25
CA LEU A 45 -4.52 -7.62 19.22
C LEU A 45 -3.02 -7.43 18.99
N VAL A 46 -2.23 -8.40 19.46
CA VAL A 46 -0.77 -8.39 19.32
C VAL A 46 -0.39 -8.27 17.85
N ASP A 47 0.63 -7.46 17.58
CA ASP A 47 1.18 -7.31 16.25
C ASP A 47 1.75 -8.65 15.74
N PRO A 48 1.27 -9.17 14.61
CA PRO A 48 1.73 -10.44 14.04
C PRO A 48 3.21 -10.44 13.65
N ASP A 49 3.87 -9.29 13.54
CA ASP A 49 5.32 -9.22 13.33
C ASP A 49 6.16 -9.84 14.45
N THR A 50 5.56 -10.05 15.60
CA THR A 50 6.21 -10.74 16.71
C THR A 50 6.22 -12.26 16.56
N TYR A 51 5.45 -12.82 15.61
CA TYR A 51 5.44 -14.25 15.34
C TYR A 51 6.59 -14.61 14.39
N THR A 52 7.25 -15.73 14.70
CA THR A 52 8.27 -16.30 13.81
C THR A 52 7.61 -16.95 12.60
N THR A 53 8.13 -16.68 11.41
CA THR A 53 7.71 -17.38 10.20
C THR A 53 8.22 -18.83 10.25
N ASN A 54 7.35 -19.78 9.90
CA ASN A 54 7.75 -21.18 9.74
C ASN A 54 8.46 -21.36 8.39
N THR A 55 9.48 -22.22 8.38
CA THR A 55 10.12 -22.61 7.13
C THR A 55 9.22 -23.62 6.42
N VAL A 56 8.82 -23.31 5.20
CA VAL A 56 8.01 -24.25 4.38
C VAL A 56 8.94 -25.22 3.67
N GLU A 57 8.81 -26.50 3.98
CA GLU A 57 9.73 -27.54 3.47
C GLU A 57 9.17 -28.32 2.25
N SER A 58 7.89 -28.12 1.89
CA SER A 58 7.27 -28.91 0.81
C SER A 58 6.31 -28.08 -0.04
N ASN A 59 6.12 -28.50 -1.30
CA ASN A 59 5.16 -27.89 -2.23
C ASN A 59 3.71 -27.94 -1.74
N TYR A 60 3.36 -28.93 -0.94
CA TYR A 60 2.02 -29.04 -0.38
C TYR A 60 1.75 -27.95 0.64
N GLN A 61 2.70 -27.70 1.52
CA GLN A 61 2.61 -26.60 2.50
C GLN A 61 2.60 -25.23 1.81
N SER A 62 3.40 -25.05 0.74
CA SER A 62 3.41 -23.84 -0.07
C SER A 62 2.03 -23.51 -0.63
N LYS A 63 1.36 -24.50 -1.23
CA LYS A 63 0.01 -24.33 -1.77
C LYS A 63 -1.03 -24.08 -0.69
N LEU A 64 -0.88 -24.68 0.50
CA LEU A 64 -1.76 -24.44 1.62
C LEU A 64 -1.69 -22.97 2.07
N PHE A 65 -0.49 -22.47 2.35
CA PHE A 65 -0.32 -21.10 2.84
C PHE A 65 -0.73 -20.03 1.82
N GLY A 66 -0.54 -20.26 0.51
CA GLY A 66 -1.04 -19.37 -0.52
C GLY A 66 -2.57 -19.28 -0.54
N ASN A 67 -3.27 -20.42 -0.41
CA ASN A 67 -4.73 -20.44 -0.31
C ASN A 67 -5.22 -19.81 1.00
N GLU A 68 -4.55 -20.08 2.12
CA GLU A 68 -4.87 -19.45 3.41
C GLU A 68 -4.69 -17.91 3.35
N ALA A 69 -3.69 -17.41 2.63
CA ALA A 69 -3.49 -15.98 2.43
C ALA A 69 -4.63 -15.35 1.60
N ILE A 70 -5.05 -16.02 0.52
CA ILE A 70 -6.21 -15.60 -0.30
C ILE A 70 -7.49 -15.57 0.53
N ASP A 71 -7.75 -16.63 1.28
CA ASP A 71 -8.93 -16.75 2.14
C ASP A 71 -8.91 -15.71 3.27
N GLY A 72 -7.74 -15.46 3.87
CA GLY A 72 -7.54 -14.44 4.90
C GLY A 72 -7.82 -13.02 4.39
N CYS A 73 -7.37 -12.69 3.19
CA CYS A 73 -7.69 -11.42 2.55
C CYS A 73 -9.21 -11.29 2.28
N ALA A 74 -9.87 -12.34 1.80
CA ALA A 74 -11.32 -12.35 1.56
C ALA A 74 -12.14 -12.19 2.86
N GLU A 75 -11.67 -12.77 3.96
CA GLU A 75 -12.29 -12.58 5.28
C GLU A 75 -12.09 -11.14 5.79
N LEU A 76 -10.91 -10.57 5.55
CA LEU A 76 -10.63 -9.17 5.91
C LEU A 76 -11.54 -8.21 5.12
N VAL A 77 -11.72 -8.40 3.82
CA VAL A 77 -12.71 -7.67 2.99
C VAL A 77 -14.10 -7.75 3.61
N THR A 78 -14.57 -8.97 3.92
CA THR A 78 -15.90 -9.17 4.51
C THR A 78 -16.08 -8.40 5.82
N ASN A 79 -15.07 -8.36 6.68
CA ASN A 79 -15.16 -7.65 7.96
C ASN A 79 -15.08 -6.13 7.82
N LEU A 80 -14.30 -5.62 6.85
CA LEU A 80 -14.24 -4.20 6.52
C LEU A 80 -15.57 -3.70 5.96
N GLU A 81 -16.18 -4.45 5.05
CA GLU A 81 -17.52 -4.14 4.51
C GLU A 81 -18.58 -4.11 5.63
N ARG A 82 -18.55 -5.07 6.55
CA ARG A 82 -19.43 -5.08 7.72
C ARG A 82 -19.26 -3.85 8.61
N ALA A 83 -18.01 -3.42 8.85
CA ALA A 83 -17.72 -2.23 9.62
C ALA A 83 -18.27 -0.97 8.94
N ASN A 84 -18.05 -0.83 7.62
CA ASN A 84 -18.61 0.26 6.83
C ASN A 84 -20.16 0.24 6.86
N MET A 85 -20.79 -0.91 6.63
CA MET A 85 -22.25 -1.06 6.69
C MET A 85 -22.82 -0.71 8.06
N ALA A 86 -22.13 -1.05 9.14
CA ALA A 86 -22.55 -0.71 10.50
C ALA A 86 -22.63 0.81 10.69
N ILE A 87 -21.64 1.56 10.20
CA ILE A 87 -21.65 3.05 10.25
C ILE A 87 -22.68 3.61 9.26
N ALA A 88 -22.74 3.10 8.04
CA ALA A 88 -23.61 3.61 6.99
C ALA A 88 -25.09 3.49 7.36
N SER A 89 -25.51 2.36 7.96
CA SER A 89 -26.89 2.10 8.37
C SER A 89 -27.29 2.71 9.72
N ALA A 90 -26.32 3.11 10.55
CA ALA A 90 -26.59 3.64 11.89
C ALA A 90 -27.31 5.00 11.84
N GLN A 91 -28.23 5.22 12.79
CA GLN A 91 -28.72 6.55 13.14
C GLN A 91 -27.72 7.16 14.13
N LEU A 92 -26.68 7.83 13.60
CA LEU A 92 -25.65 8.44 14.43
C LEU A 92 -26.22 9.59 15.25
N THR A 93 -25.83 9.67 16.53
CA THR A 93 -26.07 10.86 17.35
C THR A 93 -25.09 11.97 16.96
N GLU A 94 -25.41 13.22 17.32
CA GLU A 94 -24.49 14.35 17.07
C GLU A 94 -23.10 14.13 17.65
N SER A 95 -23.01 13.49 18.83
CA SER A 95 -21.72 13.18 19.45
C SER A 95 -20.95 12.07 18.73
N GLN A 96 -21.65 11.08 18.16
CA GLN A 96 -21.04 10.06 17.30
C GLN A 96 -20.53 10.64 15.97
N GLU A 97 -21.31 11.52 15.36
CA GLU A 97 -20.85 12.24 14.15
C GLU A 97 -19.65 13.12 14.44
N ALA A 98 -19.68 13.88 15.54
CA ALA A 98 -18.54 14.72 15.96
C ALA A 98 -17.28 13.86 16.22
N TYR A 99 -17.46 12.69 16.84
CA TYR A 99 -16.34 11.76 17.04
C TYR A 99 -15.79 11.21 15.73
N LEU A 100 -16.63 10.75 14.81
CA LEU A 100 -16.19 10.22 13.51
C LEU A 100 -15.50 11.30 12.65
N ARG A 101 -15.88 12.58 12.79
CA ARG A 101 -15.12 13.67 12.19
C ARG A 101 -13.71 13.76 12.75
N LYS A 102 -13.55 13.58 14.07
CA LYS A 102 -12.24 13.51 14.70
C LYS A 102 -11.44 12.30 14.24
N VAL A 103 -12.09 11.18 13.93
CA VAL A 103 -11.43 10.02 13.30
C VAL A 103 -10.84 10.42 11.94
N LEU A 104 -11.60 11.08 11.06
CA LEU A 104 -11.07 11.52 9.76
C LEU A 104 -9.96 12.56 9.91
N GLU A 105 -10.08 13.54 10.83
CA GLU A 105 -9.01 14.49 11.12
C GLU A 105 -7.74 13.78 11.60
N ASN A 106 -7.89 12.78 12.48
CA ASN A 106 -6.78 11.97 12.98
C ASN A 106 -6.14 11.11 11.88
N LEU A 107 -6.94 10.51 10.98
CA LEU A 107 -6.40 9.74 9.85
C LEU A 107 -5.51 10.60 8.96
N VAL A 108 -5.95 11.82 8.63
CA VAL A 108 -5.14 12.72 7.83
C VAL A 108 -3.85 13.09 8.55
N SER A 109 -3.93 13.49 9.83
CA SER A 109 -2.78 14.05 10.56
C SER A 109 -1.80 13.01 11.11
N ASN A 110 -2.25 11.78 11.41
CA ASN A 110 -1.43 10.78 12.08
C ASN A 110 -1.22 9.48 11.28
N VAL A 111 -1.86 9.35 10.11
CA VAL A 111 -1.65 8.18 9.21
C VAL A 111 -1.26 8.64 7.82
N ILE A 112 -2.12 9.34 7.10
CA ILE A 112 -1.95 9.63 5.67
C ILE A 112 -0.76 10.57 5.44
N VAL A 113 -0.81 11.77 6.03
CA VAL A 113 0.27 12.76 5.85
C VAL A 113 1.61 12.26 6.37
N PRO A 114 1.72 11.65 7.56
CA PRO A 114 2.99 11.07 8.01
C PRO A 114 3.54 9.97 7.09
N THR A 115 2.69 9.09 6.53
CA THR A 115 3.14 8.05 5.60
C THR A 115 3.69 8.67 4.31
N TYR A 116 2.97 9.60 3.69
CA TYR A 116 3.46 10.27 2.49
C TYR A 116 4.66 11.19 2.75
N THR A 117 4.77 11.78 3.95
CA THR A 117 5.97 12.53 4.33
C THR A 117 7.20 11.63 4.40
N GLN A 118 7.06 10.45 5.02
CA GLN A 118 8.16 9.49 5.13
C GLN A 118 8.52 8.89 3.77
N LEU A 119 7.53 8.58 2.92
CA LEU A 119 7.76 8.16 1.54
C LEU A 119 8.58 9.22 0.78
N ALA A 120 8.18 10.48 0.88
CA ALA A 120 8.87 11.60 0.24
C ALA A 120 10.31 11.76 0.75
N ASP A 121 10.54 11.63 2.07
CA ASP A 121 11.88 11.65 2.68
C ASP A 121 12.75 10.50 2.14
N ASP A 122 12.20 9.28 2.07
CA ASP A 122 12.96 8.10 1.66
C ASP A 122 13.30 8.13 0.15
N VAL A 123 12.37 8.60 -0.69
CA VAL A 123 12.64 8.76 -2.13
C VAL A 123 13.63 9.90 -2.40
N GLU A 124 13.58 10.99 -1.64
CA GLU A 124 14.59 12.05 -1.71
C GLU A 124 15.98 11.54 -1.34
N ASN A 125 16.08 10.69 -0.31
CA ASN A 125 17.33 10.02 0.05
C ASN A 125 17.83 9.04 -1.03
N LEU A 126 16.92 8.26 -1.63
CA LEU A 126 17.23 7.35 -2.74
C LEU A 126 17.76 8.13 -3.95
N GLU A 127 17.08 9.20 -4.33
CA GLU A 127 17.51 10.07 -5.45
C GLU A 127 18.89 10.64 -5.20
N ALA A 128 19.15 11.22 -4.01
CA ALA A 128 20.45 11.74 -3.64
C ALA A 128 21.54 10.66 -3.69
N THR A 129 21.23 9.42 -3.28
CA THR A 129 22.14 8.29 -3.37
C THR A 129 22.44 7.95 -4.82
N LEU A 130 21.43 7.80 -5.67
CA LEU A 130 21.58 7.46 -7.09
C LEU A 130 22.36 8.52 -7.86
N HIS A 131 22.05 9.80 -7.70
CA HIS A 131 22.79 10.90 -8.36
C HIS A 131 24.26 10.98 -7.94
N GLY A 132 24.63 10.41 -6.80
CA GLY A 132 26.02 10.29 -6.38
C GLY A 132 26.79 9.14 -7.06
N LEU A 133 26.11 8.26 -7.80
CA LEU A 133 26.72 7.09 -8.43
C LEU A 133 27.34 7.45 -9.79
N LYS A 134 28.52 6.88 -10.05
CA LYS A 134 29.18 6.91 -11.37
C LYS A 134 29.84 5.55 -11.58
N VAL A 135 29.60 4.90 -12.72
CA VAL A 135 30.11 3.54 -13.01
C VAL A 135 31.63 3.44 -12.80
N SER A 136 32.39 4.46 -13.19
CA SER A 136 33.85 4.48 -13.07
C SER A 136 34.35 4.39 -11.63
N THR A 137 33.60 4.92 -10.65
CA THR A 137 34.01 5.02 -9.24
C THR A 137 33.09 4.26 -8.27
N ILE A 138 32.00 3.69 -8.78
CA ILE A 138 30.99 3.00 -7.96
C ILE A 138 31.58 1.88 -7.12
N THR A 139 31.12 1.78 -5.89
CA THR A 139 31.49 0.74 -4.92
C THR A 139 30.28 -0.10 -4.54
N GLN A 140 30.51 -1.34 -4.09
CA GLN A 140 29.42 -2.22 -3.64
C GLN A 140 28.65 -1.61 -2.45
N ALA A 141 29.31 -0.90 -1.56
CA ALA A 141 28.65 -0.23 -0.45
C ALA A 141 27.65 0.85 -0.90
N GLN A 142 27.94 1.57 -1.98
CA GLN A 142 27.04 2.57 -2.55
C GLN A 142 25.82 1.92 -3.22
N ILE A 143 26.01 0.82 -3.96
CA ILE A 143 24.90 0.06 -4.53
C ILE A 143 24.02 -0.51 -3.41
N ASN A 144 24.62 -1.13 -2.41
CA ASN A 144 23.87 -1.67 -1.28
C ASN A 144 23.07 -0.57 -0.58
N LYS A 145 23.64 0.63 -0.42
CA LYS A 145 22.90 1.77 0.13
C LYS A 145 21.69 2.15 -0.73
N ALA A 146 21.87 2.23 -2.06
CA ALA A 146 20.75 2.53 -2.97
C ALA A 146 19.65 1.46 -2.88
N CYS A 147 20.01 0.18 -2.79
CA CYS A 147 19.07 -0.91 -2.59
C CYS A 147 18.33 -0.82 -1.23
N ASP A 148 19.04 -0.43 -0.17
CA ASP A 148 18.44 -0.24 1.15
C ASP A 148 17.50 0.97 1.18
N ASP A 149 17.89 2.08 0.55
CA ASP A 149 17.05 3.28 0.41
C ASP A 149 15.79 2.97 -0.44
N PHE A 150 15.93 2.21 -1.53
CA PHE A 150 14.82 1.70 -2.34
C PHE A 150 13.82 0.91 -1.50
N LYS A 151 14.29 -0.08 -0.73
CA LYS A 151 13.42 -0.91 0.10
C LYS A 151 12.66 -0.12 1.17
N LYS A 152 13.26 0.94 1.70
CA LYS A 152 12.57 1.84 2.65
C LYS A 152 11.49 2.65 1.97
N ALA A 153 11.79 3.25 0.81
CA ALA A 153 10.82 4.01 0.04
C ALA A 153 9.65 3.09 -0.40
N ARG A 154 9.97 1.91 -0.94
CA ARG A 154 8.96 0.90 -1.30
C ARG A 154 8.05 0.54 -0.13
N GLN A 155 8.61 0.31 1.06
CA GLN A 155 7.85 0.00 2.26
C GLN A 155 6.81 1.07 2.61
N HIS A 156 7.13 2.36 2.49
CA HIS A 156 6.19 3.42 2.79
C HIS A 156 5.15 3.61 1.69
N TRP A 157 5.51 3.31 0.44
CA TRP A 157 4.54 3.22 -0.64
C TRP A 157 3.52 2.13 -0.37
N GLU A 158 3.94 0.90 -0.12
CA GLU A 158 3.05 -0.23 0.18
C GLU A 158 2.15 0.03 1.40
N ARG A 159 2.64 0.78 2.38
CA ARG A 159 1.86 1.22 3.55
C ARG A 159 0.90 2.37 3.25
N SER A 160 0.85 2.87 2.04
CA SER A 160 -0.12 3.86 1.60
C SER A 160 -1.28 3.28 0.79
N GLU A 161 -1.23 2.02 0.43
CA GLU A 161 -2.16 1.34 -0.46
C GLU A 161 -3.63 1.39 0.00
N ALA A 162 -3.91 1.42 1.32
CA ALA A 162 -5.27 1.58 1.83
C ALA A 162 -5.84 3.02 1.68
N PHE A 163 -5.08 3.96 1.10
CA PHE A 163 -5.51 5.35 0.90
C PHE A 163 -4.94 6.00 -0.37
N LEU A 164 -4.88 5.23 -1.46
CA LEU A 164 -4.57 5.74 -2.80
C LEU A 164 -5.72 6.56 -3.40
N MET A 165 -6.88 6.58 -2.75
CA MET A 165 -7.98 7.47 -3.10
C MET A 165 -7.53 8.94 -3.17
N GLY A 166 -8.22 9.73 -3.95
CA GLY A 166 -7.96 11.17 -4.06
C GLY A 166 -6.72 11.47 -4.89
N ALA A 167 -5.67 12.07 -4.33
CA ALA A 167 -4.54 12.58 -5.11
C ALA A 167 -3.83 11.51 -5.95
N ALA A 168 -3.66 10.30 -5.45
CA ALA A 168 -2.99 9.23 -6.18
C ALA A 168 -3.80 8.82 -7.42
N SER A 169 -5.12 8.69 -7.26
CA SER A 169 -6.06 8.37 -8.34
C SER A 169 -6.33 9.55 -9.27
N ASP A 170 -6.64 10.75 -8.70
CA ASP A 170 -7.07 11.92 -9.49
C ASP A 170 -5.96 12.47 -10.40
N PHE A 171 -4.70 12.22 -10.09
CA PHE A 171 -3.53 12.71 -10.83
C PHE A 171 -2.72 11.61 -11.50
N ASP A 172 -3.27 10.41 -11.63
CA ASP A 172 -2.61 9.24 -12.23
C ASP A 172 -1.20 9.00 -11.62
N ILE A 173 -1.05 9.23 -10.30
CA ILE A 173 0.24 9.07 -9.63
C ILE A 173 0.55 7.60 -9.43
N ASP A 174 -0.41 6.81 -8.96
CA ASP A 174 -0.26 5.39 -8.73
C ASP A 174 0.32 4.66 -9.95
N PRO A 175 -0.29 4.66 -11.15
CA PRO A 175 0.29 3.99 -12.32
C PRO A 175 1.63 4.59 -12.75
N THR A 176 1.96 5.82 -12.35
CA THR A 176 3.26 6.43 -12.68
C THR A 176 4.39 5.91 -11.79
N ILE A 177 4.10 5.57 -10.54
CA ILE A 177 5.13 5.19 -9.57
C ILE A 177 5.14 3.71 -9.24
N ASP A 178 4.07 2.96 -9.57
CA ASP A 178 3.95 1.54 -9.22
C ASP A 178 3.33 0.67 -10.34
N SER A 179 3.56 1.02 -11.58
CA SER A 179 3.09 0.20 -12.71
C SER A 179 3.80 -1.15 -12.80
N TRP A 180 3.03 -2.25 -12.77
CA TRP A 180 3.56 -3.60 -12.97
C TRP A 180 2.63 -4.43 -13.88
N PRO A 181 3.14 -5.45 -14.59
CA PRO A 181 4.56 -5.79 -14.76
C PRO A 181 5.34 -4.70 -15.52
N LEU A 182 6.65 -4.62 -15.28
CA LEU A 182 7.54 -3.75 -16.06
C LEU A 182 7.52 -4.13 -17.54
N ASP A 183 7.25 -3.18 -18.44
CA ASP A 183 7.38 -3.41 -19.87
C ASP A 183 8.85 -3.41 -20.31
N ARG A 184 9.46 -4.60 -20.25
CA ARG A 184 10.87 -4.79 -20.62
C ARG A 184 11.13 -4.54 -22.09
N SER A 185 10.16 -4.77 -22.97
CA SER A 185 10.32 -4.53 -24.40
C SER A 185 10.40 -3.04 -24.70
N LEU A 186 9.55 -2.25 -24.07
CA LEU A 186 9.60 -0.79 -24.17
C LEU A 186 10.86 -0.22 -23.51
N LEU A 187 11.28 -0.78 -22.39
CA LEU A 187 12.53 -0.39 -21.72
C LEU A 187 13.76 -0.67 -22.60
N LEU A 188 13.80 -1.83 -23.25
CA LEU A 188 14.86 -2.14 -24.22
C LEU A 188 14.85 -1.18 -25.40
N ASP A 189 13.68 -0.84 -25.91
CA ASP A 189 13.53 0.17 -26.96
C ASP A 189 14.05 1.54 -26.53
N TYR A 190 13.78 1.94 -25.27
CA TYR A 190 14.30 3.17 -24.69
C TYR A 190 15.84 3.22 -24.73
N PHE A 191 16.50 2.16 -24.27
CA PHE A 191 17.97 2.09 -24.34
C PHE A 191 18.50 2.09 -25.77
N ASN A 192 17.90 1.33 -26.68
CA ASN A 192 18.37 1.19 -28.06
C ASN A 192 18.11 2.43 -28.93
N LYS A 193 17.04 3.17 -28.66
CA LYS A 193 16.66 4.39 -29.41
C LYS A 193 17.29 5.67 -28.88
N GLY A 194 18.06 5.58 -27.78
CA GLY A 194 18.85 6.68 -27.24
C GLY A 194 18.14 7.53 -26.21
N MET A 195 17.59 6.88 -25.18
CA MET A 195 17.09 7.49 -23.94
C MET A 195 16.31 8.81 -24.19
N ASN A 196 15.19 8.70 -24.87
CA ASN A 196 14.36 9.82 -25.28
C ASN A 196 13.38 10.20 -24.17
N ASP A 197 13.36 11.46 -23.75
CA ASP A 197 12.47 11.96 -22.69
C ASP A 197 10.98 11.71 -22.98
N GLU A 198 10.55 11.73 -24.27
CA GLU A 198 9.17 11.41 -24.66
C GLU A 198 8.76 10.00 -24.25
N MET A 199 9.68 9.04 -24.21
CA MET A 199 9.40 7.67 -23.78
C MET A 199 9.23 7.57 -22.27
N LEU A 200 9.80 8.49 -21.48
CA LEU A 200 9.61 8.57 -20.03
C LEU A 200 8.24 9.13 -19.63
N GLU A 201 7.37 9.45 -20.58
CA GLU A 201 5.95 9.71 -20.32
C GLU A 201 5.14 8.40 -20.15
N ASN A 202 5.72 7.24 -20.51
CA ASN A 202 5.04 5.97 -20.40
C ASN A 202 5.25 5.34 -19.01
N ALA A 203 4.18 5.26 -18.25
CA ALA A 203 4.19 4.73 -16.88
C ALA A 203 4.78 3.31 -16.76
N SER A 204 4.62 2.45 -17.78
CA SER A 204 5.06 1.05 -17.74
C SER A 204 6.58 0.83 -17.67
N ILE A 205 7.37 1.90 -17.83
CA ILE A 205 8.82 1.89 -17.64
C ILE A 205 9.28 2.88 -16.58
N LEU A 206 8.41 3.31 -15.68
CA LEU A 206 8.72 4.25 -14.61
C LEU A 206 8.57 3.60 -13.23
N GLY A 207 8.87 4.38 -12.20
CA GLY A 207 8.56 4.06 -10.82
C GLY A 207 9.42 2.97 -10.19
N PHE A 208 8.83 2.32 -9.18
CA PHE A 208 9.54 1.38 -8.34
C PHE A 208 10.00 0.13 -9.09
N HIS A 209 9.14 -0.50 -9.91
CA HIS A 209 9.51 -1.75 -10.60
C HIS A 209 10.59 -1.55 -11.64
N ALA A 210 10.65 -0.39 -12.28
CA ALA A 210 11.74 -0.03 -13.18
C ALA A 210 13.06 0.19 -12.43
N LEU A 211 13.03 0.86 -11.27
CA LEU A 211 14.21 1.00 -10.40
C LEU A 211 14.64 -0.34 -9.82
N GLU A 212 13.68 -1.20 -9.44
CA GLU A 212 13.92 -2.55 -8.95
C GLU A 212 14.71 -3.37 -9.98
N PHE A 213 14.30 -3.33 -11.25
CA PHE A 213 15.01 -4.02 -12.34
C PHE A 213 16.47 -3.57 -12.46
N ILE A 214 16.77 -2.29 -12.26
CA ILE A 214 18.16 -1.80 -12.32
C ILE A 214 18.98 -2.17 -11.08
N LEU A 215 18.36 -2.12 -9.89
CA LEU A 215 19.08 -2.28 -8.62
C LEU A 215 19.25 -3.72 -8.17
N PHE A 216 18.40 -4.65 -8.65
CA PHE A 216 18.38 -6.02 -8.19
C PHE A 216 18.40 -7.03 -9.35
N ARG A 217 18.92 -8.24 -9.06
CA ARG A 217 18.81 -9.44 -9.91
C ARG A 217 18.69 -10.66 -9.01
N ASN A 218 17.72 -11.53 -9.28
CA ASN A 218 17.53 -12.81 -8.57
C ASN A 218 17.51 -12.64 -7.04
N GLY A 219 16.85 -11.62 -6.53
CA GLY A 219 16.75 -11.33 -5.10
C GLY A 219 18.01 -10.76 -4.47
N GLN A 220 19.03 -10.44 -5.27
CA GLN A 220 20.30 -9.90 -4.79
C GLN A 220 20.51 -8.47 -5.29
N ASN A 221 21.17 -7.66 -4.46
CA ASN A 221 21.64 -6.36 -4.91
C ASN A 221 22.60 -6.55 -6.10
N ARG A 222 22.47 -5.72 -7.14
CA ARG A 222 23.39 -5.73 -8.30
C ARG A 222 24.84 -5.64 -7.83
N LYS A 223 25.71 -6.36 -8.49
CA LYS A 223 27.14 -6.33 -8.19
C LYS A 223 27.84 -5.23 -8.99
N VAL A 224 28.83 -4.58 -8.37
CA VAL A 224 29.67 -3.57 -9.05
C VAL A 224 30.24 -4.10 -10.36
N ALA A 225 30.64 -5.39 -10.39
CA ALA A 225 31.21 -6.01 -11.58
C ALA A 225 30.20 -6.07 -12.74
N GLU A 226 28.94 -6.29 -12.44
CA GLU A 226 27.83 -6.32 -13.42
C GLU A 226 27.59 -4.93 -14.01
N LEU A 227 27.54 -3.88 -13.17
CA LEU A 227 27.40 -2.50 -13.64
C LEU A 227 28.63 -1.93 -14.35
N LYS A 228 29.82 -2.50 -14.15
CA LYS A 228 31.04 -2.13 -14.87
C LYS A 228 31.27 -2.91 -16.16
N ALA A 229 30.49 -3.93 -16.40
CA ALA A 229 30.39 -4.66 -17.66
C ALA A 229 29.13 -4.22 -18.42
N ASN A 230 28.93 -4.73 -19.64
CA ASN A 230 27.65 -4.65 -20.28
C ASN A 230 26.69 -5.62 -19.60
N ASP A 231 25.39 -5.32 -19.62
CA ASP A 231 24.37 -6.19 -19.06
C ASP A 231 24.38 -7.56 -19.80
N THR A 232 24.13 -8.61 -19.04
CA THR A 232 24.05 -9.98 -19.55
C THR A 232 22.62 -10.56 -19.39
N TYR A 233 21.68 -9.75 -18.94
CA TYR A 233 20.28 -10.14 -18.87
C TYR A 233 19.76 -10.35 -20.29
N THR A 234 18.96 -11.40 -20.51
CA THR A 234 18.46 -11.75 -21.84
C THR A 234 17.74 -10.58 -22.49
N ASN A 235 18.06 -10.34 -23.76
CA ASN A 235 17.66 -9.20 -24.59
C ASN A 235 18.26 -7.83 -24.18
N PHE A 236 18.93 -7.71 -23.02
CA PHE A 236 19.62 -6.49 -22.60
C PHE A 236 21.13 -6.54 -22.81
N GLU A 237 21.63 -7.60 -23.45
CA GLU A 237 23.05 -7.77 -23.72
C GLU A 237 23.61 -6.57 -24.50
N GLY A 238 24.60 -5.96 -23.91
CA GLY A 238 25.25 -4.79 -24.53
C GLY A 238 24.80 -3.44 -23.98
N ILE A 239 23.72 -3.38 -23.19
CA ILE A 239 23.37 -2.18 -22.44
C ILE A 239 24.46 -1.93 -21.40
N THR A 240 24.94 -0.70 -21.31
CA THR A 240 26.04 -0.34 -20.43
C THR A 240 25.54 0.08 -19.06
N GLY A 241 26.32 -0.13 -18.02
CA GLY A 241 25.98 0.35 -16.67
C GLY A 241 25.85 1.87 -16.57
N GLU A 242 26.49 2.63 -17.46
CA GLU A 242 26.27 4.07 -17.61
C GLU A 242 24.83 4.36 -18.04
N GLN A 243 24.32 3.65 -19.06
CA GLN A 243 22.93 3.80 -19.51
C GLN A 243 21.93 3.40 -18.42
N GLU A 244 22.19 2.28 -17.73
CA GLU A 244 21.34 1.83 -16.62
C GLU A 244 21.29 2.85 -15.50
N LEU A 245 22.45 3.41 -15.05
CA LEU A 245 22.48 4.40 -13.99
C LEU A 245 21.88 5.74 -14.39
N GLU A 246 22.11 6.22 -15.62
CA GLU A 246 21.51 7.45 -16.14
C GLU A 246 19.98 7.33 -16.18
N TYR A 247 19.47 6.19 -16.64
CA TYR A 247 18.05 5.88 -16.61
C TYR A 247 17.51 5.86 -15.17
N ALA A 248 18.15 5.12 -14.25
CA ALA A 248 17.72 5.05 -12.85
C ALA A 248 17.70 6.44 -12.17
N GLN A 249 18.68 7.30 -12.47
CA GLN A 249 18.72 8.68 -11.97
C GLN A 249 17.53 9.51 -12.50
N SER A 250 17.23 9.39 -13.78
CA SER A 250 16.14 10.12 -14.43
C SER A 250 14.77 9.71 -13.86
N ILE A 251 14.48 8.40 -13.80
CA ILE A 251 13.19 7.92 -13.31
C ILE A 251 13.03 8.11 -11.81
N CYS A 252 14.13 8.12 -11.02
CA CYS A 252 14.06 8.41 -9.59
C CYS A 252 13.73 9.89 -9.32
N THR A 253 14.19 10.80 -10.18
CA THR A 253 13.77 12.22 -10.10
C THR A 253 12.27 12.36 -10.34
N LEU A 254 11.73 11.68 -11.34
CA LEU A 254 10.28 11.67 -11.60
C LEU A 254 9.50 11.04 -10.43
N LEU A 255 9.98 9.92 -9.90
CA LEU A 255 9.40 9.28 -8.73
C LEU A 255 9.34 10.23 -7.53
N LYS A 256 10.43 10.95 -7.25
CA LYS A 256 10.51 11.95 -6.17
C LYS A 256 9.46 13.06 -6.36
N GLU A 257 9.33 13.60 -7.56
CA GLU A 257 8.35 14.65 -7.87
C GLU A 257 6.92 14.18 -7.58
N ARG A 258 6.58 12.93 -7.93
CA ARG A 258 5.27 12.33 -7.64
C ARG A 258 5.04 12.07 -6.15
N CYS A 259 6.05 11.62 -5.42
CA CYS A 259 5.97 11.45 -3.97
C CYS A 259 5.82 12.80 -3.25
N PHE A 260 6.49 13.85 -3.71
CA PHE A 260 6.28 15.21 -3.22
C PHE A 260 4.87 15.73 -3.52
N GLN A 261 4.37 15.45 -4.74
CA GLN A 261 3.00 15.78 -5.13
C GLN A 261 1.97 15.14 -4.20
N LEU A 262 2.12 13.85 -3.85
CA LEU A 262 1.24 13.15 -2.91
C LEU A 262 1.22 13.82 -1.53
N GLN A 263 2.38 14.06 -0.94
CA GLN A 263 2.46 14.71 0.36
C GLN A 263 1.80 16.09 0.33
N VAL A 264 2.18 16.93 -0.63
CA VAL A 264 1.69 18.30 -0.74
C VAL A 264 0.18 18.33 -1.01
N ALA A 265 -0.32 17.41 -1.83
CA ALA A 265 -1.74 17.32 -2.14
C ALA A 265 -2.58 16.96 -0.90
N TRP A 266 -2.10 16.07 -0.04
CA TRP A 266 -2.79 15.70 1.19
C TRP A 266 -2.63 16.72 2.31
N GLU A 267 -1.40 17.20 2.55
CA GLU A 267 -1.10 18.14 3.64
C GLU A 267 -1.59 19.57 3.35
N GLY A 268 -1.59 19.97 2.07
CA GLY A 268 -1.72 21.36 1.66
C GLY A 268 -0.41 22.13 1.84
N GLU A 269 -0.43 23.42 1.53
CA GLU A 269 0.74 24.30 1.66
C GLU A 269 0.99 24.65 3.13
N THR A 270 2.15 24.23 3.64
CA THR A 270 2.59 24.49 5.01
C THR A 270 4.02 25.04 5.01
N LYS A 271 4.42 25.61 6.14
CA LYS A 271 5.82 26.05 6.32
C LYS A 271 6.83 24.88 6.35
N ASN A 272 6.37 23.66 6.56
CA ASN A 272 7.23 22.47 6.71
C ASN A 272 7.49 21.79 5.36
N ASN A 273 6.67 22.08 4.32
CA ASN A 273 6.80 21.46 3.00
C ASN A 273 7.10 22.49 1.88
N THR A 274 7.61 23.66 2.21
CA THR A 274 7.83 24.77 1.27
C THR A 274 8.70 24.37 0.08
N ASP A 275 9.78 23.64 0.31
CA ASP A 275 10.72 23.23 -0.75
C ASP A 275 10.08 22.18 -1.68
N ARG A 276 9.33 21.24 -1.10
CA ARG A 276 8.56 20.24 -1.87
C ARG A 276 7.44 20.88 -2.68
N MET A 277 6.74 21.84 -2.09
CA MET A 277 5.75 22.65 -2.79
C MET A 277 6.39 23.43 -3.96
N ALA A 278 7.59 23.98 -3.78
CA ALA A 278 8.31 24.64 -4.86
C ALA A 278 8.65 23.68 -5.99
N THR A 279 9.08 22.45 -5.69
CA THR A 279 9.35 21.40 -6.69
C THR A 279 8.08 21.04 -7.45
N VAL A 280 6.97 20.75 -6.75
CA VAL A 280 5.68 20.41 -7.37
C VAL A 280 5.18 21.53 -8.31
N LYS A 281 5.30 22.79 -7.88
CA LYS A 281 4.95 23.96 -8.71
C LYS A 281 5.87 24.11 -9.93
N ALA A 282 7.17 23.87 -9.76
CA ALA A 282 8.14 23.95 -10.86
C ALA A 282 7.92 22.86 -11.91
N ALA A 283 7.52 21.65 -11.49
CA ALA A 283 7.13 20.55 -12.35
C ALA A 283 5.71 20.72 -12.95
N ASN A 284 5.01 21.82 -12.63
CA ASN A 284 3.64 22.10 -13.09
C ASN A 284 2.64 21.00 -12.75
N LEU A 285 2.79 20.35 -11.59
CA LEU A 285 1.93 19.28 -11.11
C LEU A 285 0.74 19.84 -10.33
N SER A 286 -0.44 19.25 -10.55
CA SER A 286 -1.65 19.59 -9.79
C SER A 286 -1.59 19.00 -8.38
N TYR A 287 -2.09 19.71 -7.36
CA TYR A 287 -2.01 19.28 -5.96
C TYR A 287 -3.24 19.64 -5.12
N THR A 288 -4.33 20.06 -5.75
CA THR A 288 -5.58 20.38 -5.06
C THR A 288 -6.75 19.69 -5.75
N THR A 289 -7.84 19.46 -5.02
CA THR A 289 -9.11 19.10 -5.61
C THR A 289 -9.59 20.16 -6.61
N GLU A 290 -10.56 19.83 -7.44
CA GLU A 290 -11.20 20.77 -8.38
C GLU A 290 -11.72 22.06 -7.72
N ASN A 291 -12.11 21.97 -6.44
CA ASN A 291 -12.60 23.09 -5.62
C ASN A 291 -11.51 23.84 -4.85
N GLY A 292 -10.25 23.48 -5.05
CA GLY A 292 -9.07 24.15 -4.49
C GLY A 292 -8.77 23.79 -3.03
N LEU A 293 -9.28 22.68 -2.51
CA LEU A 293 -8.92 22.13 -1.19
C LEU A 293 -7.74 21.20 -1.31
N SER A 294 -6.93 21.05 -0.25
CA SER A 294 -6.09 19.88 -0.10
C SER A 294 -6.97 18.63 0.09
N TYR A 295 -6.44 17.44 -0.21
CA TYR A 295 -7.20 16.20 -0.04
C TYR A 295 -7.50 15.91 1.44
N GLY A 296 -6.60 16.31 2.34
CA GLY A 296 -6.86 16.25 3.78
C GLY A 296 -8.02 17.15 4.21
N GLU A 297 -8.07 18.39 3.71
CA GLU A 297 -9.20 19.28 3.96
C GLU A 297 -10.50 18.75 3.32
N ASN A 298 -10.41 18.20 2.10
CA ASN A 298 -11.54 17.63 1.40
C ASN A 298 -12.18 16.50 2.21
N LEU A 299 -11.37 15.59 2.74
CA LEU A 299 -11.84 14.47 3.56
C LEU A 299 -12.44 14.95 4.89
N THR A 300 -11.74 15.81 5.61
CA THR A 300 -12.15 16.25 6.96
C THR A 300 -13.37 17.17 6.95
N LYS A 301 -13.58 17.91 5.86
CA LYS A 301 -14.73 18.81 5.68
C LYS A 301 -15.95 18.13 5.02
N ALA A 302 -15.96 16.82 4.90
CA ALA A 302 -17.02 16.04 4.27
C ALA A 302 -18.42 16.35 4.82
N GLY A 303 -19.37 16.69 3.94
CA GLY A 303 -20.75 16.98 4.29
C GLY A 303 -20.98 18.26 5.09
N ILE A 304 -19.95 19.12 5.28
CA ILE A 304 -20.11 20.43 5.92
C ILE A 304 -20.61 21.42 4.87
N SER A 305 -21.74 22.04 5.14
CA SER A 305 -22.32 23.03 4.23
C SER A 305 -21.35 24.18 3.94
N GLY A 306 -21.15 24.50 2.66
CA GLY A 306 -20.27 25.58 2.21
C GLY A 306 -18.78 25.29 2.30
N SER A 307 -18.37 24.08 2.69
CA SER A 307 -16.95 23.70 2.86
C SER A 307 -16.19 23.51 1.55
N LYS A 308 -16.88 23.39 0.42
CA LYS A 308 -16.33 22.99 -0.89
C LYS A 308 -15.82 21.54 -0.97
N SER A 309 -16.01 20.72 0.06
CA SER A 309 -15.67 19.30 -0.02
C SER A 309 -16.50 18.61 -1.12
N THR A 310 -15.85 17.71 -1.85
CA THR A 310 -16.52 16.86 -2.87
C THR A 310 -17.37 15.76 -2.23
N PHE A 311 -17.14 15.42 -0.98
CA PHE A 311 -17.94 14.46 -0.23
C PHE A 311 -19.25 15.06 0.23
N THR A 312 -20.35 14.47 -0.18
CA THR A 312 -21.70 14.93 0.14
C THR A 312 -22.12 14.70 1.60
N SER A 313 -21.44 13.79 2.30
CA SER A 313 -21.71 13.47 3.70
C SER A 313 -20.48 12.88 4.40
N LEU A 314 -20.47 12.92 5.74
CA LEU A 314 -19.47 12.23 6.57
C LEU A 314 -19.40 10.73 6.26
N LYS A 315 -20.58 10.08 6.12
CA LYS A 315 -20.65 8.65 5.81
C LYS A 315 -20.10 8.31 4.42
N ALA A 316 -20.24 9.19 3.44
CA ALA A 316 -19.64 9.01 2.12
C ALA A 316 -18.10 9.03 2.18
N ALA A 317 -17.55 9.95 2.98
CA ALA A 317 -16.11 10.01 3.19
C ALA A 317 -15.57 8.78 3.93
N ILE A 318 -16.30 8.27 4.94
CA ILE A 318 -15.93 7.04 5.66
C ILE A 318 -16.02 5.83 4.73
N ALA A 319 -17.05 5.74 3.89
CA ALA A 319 -17.19 4.67 2.92
C ALA A 319 -16.02 4.67 1.91
N GLN A 320 -15.58 5.86 1.46
CA GLN A 320 -14.41 5.99 0.61
C GLN A 320 -13.15 5.41 1.26
N VAL A 321 -12.93 5.68 2.55
CA VAL A 321 -11.76 5.17 3.28
C VAL A 321 -11.83 3.66 3.49
N LEU A 322 -13.01 3.13 3.85
CA LEU A 322 -13.13 1.73 4.28
C LEU A 322 -13.42 0.76 3.15
N SER A 323 -14.27 1.14 2.17
CA SER A 323 -14.91 0.15 1.30
C SER A 323 -15.11 0.57 -0.17
N ALA A 324 -14.45 1.62 -0.64
CA ALA A 324 -14.42 1.88 -2.08
C ALA A 324 -13.67 0.76 -2.83
N ASP A 325 -13.97 0.57 -4.10
CA ASP A 325 -13.34 -0.49 -4.90
C ASP A 325 -11.83 -0.24 -5.07
N ASP A 326 -11.42 1.01 -5.25
CA ASP A 326 -10.02 1.38 -5.45
C ASP A 326 -9.51 2.29 -4.33
N GLY A 327 -8.24 2.10 -3.94
CA GLY A 327 -7.50 2.96 -3.02
C GLY A 327 -8.12 3.06 -1.62
N SER A 328 -8.75 1.99 -1.14
CA SER A 328 -9.36 1.88 0.17
C SER A 328 -8.92 0.62 0.90
N CYS A 329 -9.36 0.46 2.16
CA CYS A 329 -9.06 -0.76 2.92
C CYS A 329 -9.60 -2.02 2.24
N VAL A 330 -10.83 -2.00 1.71
CA VAL A 330 -11.42 -3.14 0.96
C VAL A 330 -10.72 -3.32 -0.37
N GLY A 331 -10.45 -2.24 -1.10
CA GLY A 331 -9.75 -2.29 -2.39
C GLY A 331 -8.44 -3.04 -2.30
N ILE A 332 -7.54 -2.59 -1.41
CA ILE A 332 -6.22 -3.24 -1.28
C ILE A 332 -6.30 -4.66 -0.68
N ALA A 333 -7.21 -4.93 0.28
CA ALA A 333 -7.38 -6.29 0.79
C ALA A 333 -7.82 -7.26 -0.32
N ASN A 334 -8.74 -6.82 -1.19
CA ASN A 334 -9.18 -7.59 -2.35
C ASN A 334 -8.05 -7.75 -3.38
N GLU A 335 -7.32 -6.71 -3.69
CA GLU A 335 -6.22 -6.72 -4.64
C GLU A 335 -5.10 -7.68 -4.21
N VAL A 336 -4.67 -7.63 -2.95
CA VAL A 336 -3.67 -8.58 -2.42
C VAL A 336 -4.14 -10.02 -2.58
N GLY A 337 -5.39 -10.32 -2.24
CA GLY A 337 -5.93 -11.67 -2.34
C GLY A 337 -6.10 -12.16 -3.78
N THR A 338 -6.51 -11.29 -4.71
CA THR A 338 -6.89 -11.67 -6.08
C THR A 338 -5.79 -11.41 -7.10
N ALA A 339 -5.34 -10.17 -7.24
CA ALA A 339 -4.37 -9.78 -8.27
C ALA A 339 -2.94 -10.14 -7.86
N LYS A 340 -2.52 -9.78 -6.65
CA LYS A 340 -1.12 -9.92 -6.22
C LYS A 340 -0.76 -11.36 -5.82
N ILE A 341 -1.68 -12.13 -5.22
CA ILE A 341 -1.43 -13.52 -4.81
C ILE A 341 -2.08 -14.52 -5.76
N ALA A 342 -3.41 -14.43 -5.97
CA ALA A 342 -4.13 -15.49 -6.68
C ALA A 342 -3.74 -15.57 -8.17
N ASN A 343 -3.53 -14.46 -8.86
CA ASN A 343 -3.13 -14.50 -10.26
C ASN A 343 -1.81 -15.25 -10.45
N PRO A 344 -0.68 -14.89 -9.82
CA PRO A 344 0.55 -15.64 -10.01
C PRO A 344 0.52 -17.02 -9.35
N PHE A 345 -0.09 -17.15 -8.17
CA PHE A 345 -0.02 -18.39 -7.37
C PHE A 345 -1.06 -19.44 -7.81
N ALA A 346 -2.33 -19.06 -7.91
CA ALA A 346 -3.42 -19.99 -8.19
C ALA A 346 -3.68 -20.15 -9.70
N ASN A 347 -3.51 -19.08 -10.48
CA ASN A 347 -3.75 -19.08 -11.92
C ASN A 347 -2.47 -19.28 -12.73
N ALA A 348 -1.31 -19.36 -12.07
CA ALA A 348 0.01 -19.54 -12.67
C ALA A 348 0.41 -18.42 -13.66
N ASP A 349 -0.13 -17.22 -13.47
CA ASP A 349 0.24 -16.03 -14.24
C ASP A 349 1.47 -15.37 -13.62
N ILE A 350 2.61 -15.94 -13.91
CA ILE A 350 3.88 -15.52 -13.31
C ILE A 350 4.32 -14.11 -13.73
N ALA A 351 3.80 -13.59 -14.85
CA ALA A 351 4.06 -12.22 -15.28
C ALA A 351 3.50 -11.19 -14.28
N TYR A 352 2.48 -11.57 -13.51
CA TYR A 352 1.88 -10.74 -12.46
C TYR A 352 2.57 -10.84 -11.10
N VAL A 353 3.72 -11.49 -10.97
CA VAL A 353 4.48 -11.45 -9.72
C VAL A 353 5.01 -10.05 -9.48
N GLU A 354 4.55 -9.43 -8.40
CA GLU A 354 5.05 -8.13 -7.96
C GLU A 354 6.43 -8.28 -7.30
N SER A 355 7.33 -7.31 -7.49
CA SER A 355 8.70 -7.31 -6.97
C SER A 355 9.51 -8.58 -7.29
N PRO A 356 9.55 -9.01 -8.56
CA PRO A 356 10.19 -10.27 -8.95
C PRO A 356 11.72 -10.22 -8.96
N TYR A 357 12.33 -9.01 -9.06
CA TYR A 357 13.78 -8.85 -9.17
C TYR A 357 14.47 -8.78 -7.82
N SER A 358 13.82 -8.17 -6.83
CA SER A 358 14.30 -8.03 -5.45
C SER A 358 13.84 -9.16 -4.53
N TYR A 359 12.86 -9.96 -4.96
CA TYR A 359 12.14 -10.96 -4.18
C TYR A 359 11.39 -10.39 -2.97
N ASN A 360 10.89 -9.15 -3.12
CA ASN A 360 10.26 -8.42 -2.01
C ASN A 360 8.75 -8.68 -1.87
N SER A 361 8.12 -9.42 -2.78
CA SER A 361 6.65 -9.62 -2.89
C SER A 361 5.95 -9.85 -1.55
N ILE A 362 6.46 -10.79 -0.73
CA ILE A 362 5.83 -11.12 0.57
C ILE A 362 5.90 -9.93 1.54
N ALA A 363 6.96 -9.13 1.50
CA ALA A 363 7.08 -7.93 2.32
C ALA A 363 6.09 -6.85 1.85
N ASP A 364 5.94 -6.70 0.53
CA ASP A 364 5.02 -5.76 -0.09
C ASP A 364 3.57 -6.11 0.30
N PHE A 365 3.14 -7.35 0.11
CA PHE A 365 1.79 -7.81 0.51
C PHE A 365 1.50 -7.58 2.00
N ARG A 366 2.48 -7.83 2.87
CA ARG A 366 2.36 -7.57 4.30
C ARG A 366 2.20 -6.09 4.60
N ASP A 367 2.94 -5.23 3.92
CA ASP A 367 2.86 -3.79 4.11
C ASP A 367 1.56 -3.20 3.54
N ASN A 368 1.01 -3.78 2.45
CA ASN A 368 -0.35 -3.48 1.98
C ASN A 368 -1.39 -3.76 3.08
N ILE A 369 -1.38 -4.94 3.67
CA ILE A 369 -2.34 -5.28 4.74
C ILE A 369 -2.09 -4.40 6.00
N ARG A 370 -0.85 -4.00 6.30
CA ARG A 370 -0.55 -3.06 7.38
C ARG A 370 -1.13 -1.67 7.15
N SER A 371 -1.26 -1.22 5.91
CA SER A 371 -1.91 0.05 5.60
C SER A 371 -3.35 0.07 6.13
N ILE A 372 -4.07 -1.04 6.00
CA ILE A 372 -5.43 -1.24 6.53
C ILE A 372 -5.44 -1.11 8.05
N ARG A 373 -4.48 -1.77 8.72
CA ARG A 373 -4.38 -1.69 10.18
C ARG A 373 -4.12 -0.26 10.65
N ASN A 374 -3.25 0.46 9.96
CA ASN A 374 -2.95 1.85 10.29
C ASN A 374 -4.22 2.73 10.20
N ILE A 375 -5.03 2.53 9.18
CA ILE A 375 -6.35 3.19 9.06
C ILE A 375 -7.26 2.79 10.22
N TRP A 376 -7.38 1.49 10.53
CA TRP A 376 -8.26 1.01 11.59
C TRP A 376 -7.88 1.54 12.96
N LEU A 377 -6.58 1.54 13.29
CA LEU A 377 -6.05 2.03 14.56
C LEU A 377 -5.88 3.56 14.60
N GLY A 378 -5.98 4.26 13.47
CA GLY A 378 -5.75 5.70 13.36
C GLY A 378 -4.32 6.10 13.75
N SER A 379 -3.33 5.23 13.50
CA SER A 379 -1.95 5.40 13.91
C SER A 379 -1.01 4.54 13.07
N VAL A 380 0.16 5.06 12.72
CA VAL A 380 1.26 4.26 12.13
C VAL A 380 2.03 3.46 13.17
N ASP A 381 1.78 3.73 14.45
CA ASP A 381 2.27 2.96 15.58
C ASP A 381 1.38 1.73 15.82
N LYS A 382 1.83 0.85 16.73
CA LYS A 382 1.11 -0.41 17.05
C LYS A 382 -0.05 -0.25 18.04
N LYS A 383 -0.44 1.00 18.36
CA LYS A 383 -1.47 1.33 19.35
C LYS A 383 -2.63 2.05 18.67
N ALA A 384 -3.85 1.75 19.13
CA ALA A 384 -5.01 2.51 18.69
C ALA A 384 -4.96 3.95 19.21
N ASN A 385 -5.24 4.90 18.31
CA ASN A 385 -5.46 6.29 18.68
C ASN A 385 -6.83 6.45 19.35
N ASP A 386 -6.96 7.45 20.22
CA ASP A 386 -8.24 7.80 20.83
C ASP A 386 -9.31 8.14 19.79
N TYR A 387 -8.91 8.68 18.65
CA TYR A 387 -9.78 8.97 17.51
C TYR A 387 -9.48 7.99 16.37
N SER A 388 -10.04 6.78 16.46
CA SER A 388 -9.88 5.70 15.48
C SER A 388 -11.17 4.93 15.28
N PHE A 389 -11.28 4.16 14.22
CA PHE A 389 -12.39 3.23 14.03
C PHE A 389 -12.42 2.17 15.13
N HIS A 390 -11.24 1.64 15.52
CA HIS A 390 -11.11 0.71 16.64
C HIS A 390 -11.75 1.26 17.91
N THR A 391 -11.38 2.46 18.32
CA THR A 391 -11.89 3.09 19.55
C THR A 391 -13.36 3.49 19.41
N PHE A 392 -13.82 3.88 18.21
CA PHE A 392 -15.24 4.11 17.94
C PHE A 392 -16.08 2.86 18.22
N PHE A 393 -15.73 1.73 17.63
CA PHE A 393 -16.49 0.48 17.81
C PHE A 393 -16.45 -0.03 19.25
N ALA A 394 -15.33 0.12 19.96
CA ALA A 394 -15.25 -0.15 21.39
C ALA A 394 -16.23 0.73 22.20
N SER A 395 -16.33 2.01 21.86
CA SER A 395 -17.13 3.00 22.57
C SER A 395 -18.64 2.86 22.32
N VAL A 396 -19.05 2.27 21.21
CA VAL A 396 -20.46 1.97 20.91
C VAL A 396 -20.88 0.53 21.30
N ASN A 397 -20.12 -0.09 22.22
CA ASN A 397 -20.33 -1.46 22.71
C ASN A 397 -20.32 -2.54 21.61
N ASN A 398 -19.55 -2.34 20.54
CA ASN A 398 -19.38 -3.31 19.46
C ASN A 398 -17.95 -3.87 19.42
N ALA A 399 -17.47 -4.36 20.57
CA ALA A 399 -16.15 -4.98 20.70
C ALA A 399 -15.99 -6.22 19.79
N GLN A 400 -17.09 -6.87 19.42
CA GLN A 400 -17.07 -8.01 18.49
C GLN A 400 -16.62 -7.58 17.10
N MET A 401 -16.97 -6.37 16.64
CA MET A 401 -16.50 -5.83 15.36
C MET A 401 -14.97 -5.72 15.34
N ASN A 402 -14.39 -5.13 16.42
CA ASN A 402 -12.94 -5.07 16.56
C ASN A 402 -12.29 -6.45 16.54
N ALA A 403 -12.81 -7.38 17.36
CA ALA A 403 -12.26 -8.72 17.44
C ALA A 403 -12.30 -9.46 16.10
N SER A 404 -13.42 -9.38 15.38
CA SER A 404 -13.57 -10.03 14.08
C SER A 404 -12.60 -9.45 13.03
N LEU A 405 -12.49 -8.13 12.95
CA LEU A 405 -11.62 -7.48 11.97
C LEU A 405 -10.15 -7.68 12.30
N GLU A 406 -9.78 -7.57 13.58
CA GLU A 406 -8.40 -7.76 14.01
C GLU A 406 -7.94 -9.22 13.88
N ASN A 407 -8.82 -10.20 14.10
CA ASN A 407 -8.51 -11.61 13.82
C ASN A 407 -8.28 -11.83 12.33
N ALA A 408 -9.17 -11.33 11.45
CA ALA A 408 -9.00 -11.44 10.01
C ALA A 408 -7.70 -10.77 9.53
N TYR A 409 -7.35 -9.61 10.11
CA TYR A 409 -6.08 -8.95 9.85
C TYR A 409 -4.87 -9.83 10.26
N VAL A 410 -4.90 -10.39 11.48
CA VAL A 410 -3.82 -11.25 11.98
C VAL A 410 -3.69 -12.50 11.11
N ASP A 411 -4.81 -13.13 10.75
CA ASP A 411 -4.83 -14.35 9.93
C ASP A 411 -4.27 -14.06 8.53
N ALA A 412 -4.65 -12.95 7.89
CA ALA A 412 -4.11 -12.53 6.60
C ALA A 412 -2.59 -12.31 6.67
N ILE A 413 -2.11 -11.53 7.65
CA ILE A 413 -0.67 -11.25 7.81
C ILE A 413 0.14 -12.52 8.08
N LEU A 414 -0.36 -13.42 8.94
CA LEU A 414 0.35 -14.66 9.26
C LEU A 414 0.39 -15.60 8.05
N SER A 415 -0.71 -15.75 7.33
CA SER A 415 -0.77 -16.59 6.14
C SER A 415 0.16 -16.08 5.04
N ILE A 416 0.17 -14.75 4.79
CA ILE A 416 1.12 -14.12 3.87
C ILE A 416 2.57 -14.34 4.34
N SER A 417 2.84 -14.15 5.63
CA SER A 417 4.19 -14.31 6.18
C SER A 417 4.70 -15.76 6.12
N ASN A 418 3.79 -16.73 6.08
CA ASN A 418 4.11 -18.16 5.99
C ASN A 418 4.19 -18.67 4.55
N MET A 419 3.86 -17.83 3.56
CA MET A 419 4.09 -18.21 2.16
C MET A 419 5.58 -18.46 1.90
N PRO A 420 5.91 -19.38 0.99
CA PRO A 420 7.30 -19.68 0.65
C PRO A 420 8.01 -18.45 0.05
N SER A 421 9.25 -18.25 0.45
CA SER A 421 10.11 -17.20 -0.11
C SER A 421 11.26 -17.83 -0.92
N PRO A 422 11.60 -17.28 -2.07
CA PRO A 422 10.95 -16.13 -2.73
C PRO A 422 9.63 -16.55 -3.40
N PHE A 423 8.64 -15.66 -3.34
CA PHE A 423 7.28 -15.94 -3.83
C PHE A 423 7.26 -16.38 -5.30
N VAL A 424 8.02 -15.72 -6.16
CA VAL A 424 8.12 -16.02 -7.60
C VAL A 424 8.47 -17.48 -7.89
N LYS A 425 9.30 -18.12 -7.06
CA LYS A 425 9.69 -19.54 -7.25
C LYS A 425 8.53 -20.52 -7.04
N TYR A 426 7.51 -20.11 -6.33
CA TYR A 426 6.37 -20.95 -5.96
C TYR A 426 5.11 -20.69 -6.77
N CYS A 427 5.14 -19.67 -7.63
CA CYS A 427 4.00 -19.32 -8.49
C CYS A 427 3.96 -20.13 -9.78
N SER A 428 5.06 -20.77 -10.19
CA SER A 428 5.12 -21.51 -11.45
C SER A 428 4.51 -22.91 -11.37
N VAL A 429 3.80 -23.30 -12.44
CA VAL A 429 3.32 -24.67 -12.65
C VAL A 429 4.43 -25.64 -13.04
N VAL A 430 5.58 -25.14 -13.52
CA VAL A 430 6.67 -25.97 -14.07
C VAL A 430 7.82 -26.02 -13.08
N TRP A 431 7.68 -26.85 -12.07
CA TRP A 431 8.77 -27.18 -11.15
C TRP A 431 9.93 -27.81 -11.90
N GLY A 432 11.14 -27.30 -11.68
CA GLY A 432 12.38 -27.84 -12.22
C GLY A 432 12.95 -27.12 -13.44
N LYS A 433 12.30 -26.08 -13.97
CA LYS A 433 12.98 -25.09 -14.80
C LYS A 433 13.82 -24.19 -13.90
N ASP A 434 14.89 -23.65 -14.45
CA ASP A 434 15.81 -22.76 -13.72
C ASP A 434 15.12 -21.43 -13.43
N PHE A 435 14.54 -21.31 -12.24
CA PHE A 435 13.85 -20.08 -11.79
C PHE A 435 14.81 -18.97 -11.40
N ASP A 436 16.09 -19.27 -11.33
CA ASP A 436 17.12 -18.27 -11.12
C ASP A 436 17.38 -17.46 -12.41
N ASP A 437 16.78 -17.89 -13.53
CA ASP A 437 16.78 -17.15 -14.78
C ASP A 437 15.40 -16.52 -15.04
N PRO A 438 15.28 -15.19 -14.88
CA PRO A 438 14.03 -14.46 -15.14
C PRO A 438 13.51 -14.58 -16.57
N ASP A 439 14.35 -14.92 -17.54
CA ASP A 439 13.97 -15.11 -18.93
C ASP A 439 13.11 -16.37 -19.14
N ASN A 440 13.17 -17.30 -18.21
CA ASN A 440 12.27 -18.45 -18.19
C ASN A 440 10.85 -18.08 -17.74
N TRP A 441 10.63 -16.85 -17.22
CA TRP A 441 9.30 -16.44 -16.77
C TRP A 441 8.38 -16.06 -17.93
N ASP A 442 8.89 -15.47 -18.99
CA ASP A 442 8.10 -15.14 -20.19
C ASP A 442 7.71 -16.35 -21.01
N SER A 443 8.52 -17.41 -20.99
CA SER A 443 8.22 -18.64 -21.72
C SER A 443 7.15 -19.53 -21.09
N ILE A 444 6.66 -19.19 -19.89
CA ILE A 444 5.66 -19.94 -19.13
C ILE A 444 4.24 -19.43 -19.41
N THR A 445 4.11 -18.20 -19.88
CA THR A 445 2.80 -17.56 -20.15
C THR A 445 2.27 -17.83 -21.58
N GLU A 446 3.05 -18.46 -22.46
CA GLU A 446 2.67 -18.76 -23.84
C GLU A 446 2.23 -20.21 -24.09
N GLU A 447 2.23 -21.10 -23.08
CA GLU A 447 1.73 -22.47 -23.14
C GLU A 447 0.50 -22.66 -22.22
#